data_ca3ae26b8341a65a23c25964971b6bf4
#
_entry.id   ca3ae26b8341a65a23c25964971b6bf4
#
_cell.length_a   1.000
_cell.length_b   1.000
_cell.length_c   1.000
_cell.angle_alpha   90.00
_cell.angle_beta   90.00
_cell.angle_gamma   90.00
#
_symmetry.space_group_name_H-M   'P 1'
#
loop_
_entity.id
_entity.type
_entity.pdbx_description
1 polymer ?
#
loop_
_entity_poly.entity_id
_entity_poly.type
_entity_poly.pdbx_seq_one_letter_code
_entity_poly.pdbx_strand_id
1 'polypeptide(L)'
;MNKKNTKLKVMAAINAVLVLIALALSIVSSNTAYALSNLNLVIIGCAVTAALDVIAVALGDKLPGVIVDIMFFATAVLTALALCTMIQGRVLLMGYIYFSDLESNNPIAIAAMNKAIISWVLYAIALLINFAIGFSKHARD
;
A
#
# COMPACT_ATOMS: atom_id res chain seq x y z
N MET A 1 -25.93 -2.65 -14.70
CA MET A 1 -24.58 -2.93 -14.15
C MET A 1 -24.64 -4.18 -13.29
N ASN A 2 -23.72 -5.10 -13.49
CA ASN A 2 -23.68 -6.34 -12.71
C ASN A 2 -23.24 -6.03 -11.27
N LYS A 3 -23.87 -6.67 -10.27
CA LYS A 3 -23.51 -6.51 -8.86
C LYS A 3 -22.05 -6.84 -8.60
N LYS A 4 -21.47 -7.82 -9.29
CA LYS A 4 -20.05 -8.19 -9.14
C LYS A 4 -19.13 -7.05 -9.57
N ASN A 5 -19.44 -6.36 -10.66
CA ASN A 5 -18.64 -5.23 -11.11
C ASN A 5 -18.70 -4.07 -10.13
N THR A 6 -19.88 -3.81 -9.56
CA THR A 6 -20.03 -2.78 -8.52
C THR A 6 -19.18 -3.11 -7.30
N LYS A 7 -19.19 -4.38 -6.86
CA LYS A 7 -18.40 -4.82 -5.72
C LYS A 7 -16.89 -4.64 -5.98
N LEU A 8 -16.44 -5.04 -7.17
CA LEU A 8 -15.03 -4.88 -7.54
C LEU A 8 -14.61 -3.41 -7.57
N LYS A 9 -15.47 -2.53 -8.10
CA LYS A 9 -15.20 -1.10 -8.12
C LYS A 9 -15.10 -0.50 -6.72
N VAL A 10 -16.01 -0.90 -5.83
CA VAL A 10 -15.99 -0.44 -4.44
C VAL A 10 -14.70 -0.90 -3.75
N MET A 11 -14.31 -2.16 -3.96
CA MET A 11 -13.09 -2.70 -3.37
C MET A 11 -11.84 -1.99 -3.92
N ALA A 12 -11.81 -1.68 -5.22
CA ALA A 12 -10.71 -0.94 -5.82
C ALA A 12 -10.62 0.48 -5.25
N ALA A 13 -11.76 1.14 -5.07
CA ALA A 13 -11.80 2.48 -4.47
C ALA A 13 -11.29 2.46 -3.03
N ILE A 14 -11.71 1.48 -2.23
CA ILE A 14 -11.22 1.31 -0.87
C ILE A 14 -9.71 1.07 -0.87
N ASN A 15 -9.23 0.24 -1.77
CA ASN A 15 -7.79 -0.04 -1.91
C ASN A 15 -7.00 1.21 -2.24
N ALA A 16 -7.49 2.04 -3.16
CA ALA A 16 -6.84 3.30 -3.51
C ALA A 16 -6.74 4.23 -2.30
N VAL A 17 -7.82 4.36 -1.53
CA VAL A 17 -7.85 5.19 -0.32
C VAL A 17 -6.85 4.67 0.71
N LEU A 18 -6.82 3.37 0.96
CA LEU A 18 -5.90 2.77 1.92
C LEU A 18 -4.44 3.00 1.53
N VAL A 19 -4.11 2.81 0.24
CA VAL A 19 -2.75 3.03 -0.25
C VAL A 19 -2.35 4.50 -0.12
N LEU A 20 -3.26 5.43 -0.41
CA LEU A 20 -2.96 6.85 -0.28
C LEU A 20 -2.75 7.26 1.19
N ILE A 21 -3.56 6.74 2.12
CA ILE A 21 -3.38 6.99 3.54
C ILE A 21 -2.05 6.41 4.02
N ALA A 22 -1.73 5.19 3.60
CA ALA A 22 -0.47 4.54 3.94
C ALA A 22 0.72 5.33 3.40
N LEU A 23 0.60 5.86 2.17
CA LEU A 23 1.63 6.71 1.58
C LEU A 23 1.82 8.00 2.38
N ALA A 24 0.73 8.65 2.78
CA ALA A 24 0.79 9.87 3.59
C ALA A 24 1.52 9.60 4.91
N LEU A 25 1.21 8.50 5.58
CA LEU A 25 1.90 8.11 6.82
C LEU A 25 3.37 7.79 6.57
N SER A 26 3.69 7.17 5.44
CA SER A 26 5.07 6.88 5.06
C SER A 26 5.87 8.17 4.88
N ILE A 27 5.29 9.15 4.20
CA ILE A 27 5.92 10.44 3.97
C ILE A 27 6.13 11.17 5.31
N VAL A 28 5.11 11.20 6.17
CA VAL A 28 5.22 11.84 7.48
C VAL A 28 6.27 11.15 8.34
N SER A 29 6.32 9.81 8.32
CA SER A 29 7.35 9.05 9.04
C SER A 29 8.76 9.39 8.54
N SER A 30 8.91 9.64 7.24
CA SER A 30 10.19 9.96 6.62
C SER A 30 10.60 11.43 6.78
N ASN A 31 9.66 12.33 7.12
CA ASN A 31 9.93 13.77 7.29
C ASN A 31 10.55 14.10 8.66
N THR A 32 11.38 13.22 9.16
CA THR A 32 12.09 13.38 10.43
C THR A 32 13.58 13.18 10.17
N ALA A 33 14.39 13.22 11.23
CA ALA A 33 15.81 12.88 11.14
C ALA A 33 16.04 11.43 10.66
N TYR A 34 15.00 10.61 10.66
CA TYR A 34 15.05 9.19 10.27
C TYR A 34 14.43 8.98 8.87
N ALA A 35 14.86 9.81 7.90
CA ALA A 35 14.36 9.74 6.54
C ALA A 35 14.64 8.37 5.89
N LEU A 36 13.66 7.90 5.10
CA LEU A 36 13.79 6.67 4.33
C LEU A 36 14.58 6.92 3.06
N SER A 37 15.60 6.10 2.81
CA SER A 37 16.44 6.24 1.61
C SER A 37 15.69 5.94 0.31
N ASN A 38 14.69 5.05 0.37
CA ASN A 38 13.95 4.58 -0.81
C ASN A 38 12.52 5.13 -0.86
N LEU A 39 12.27 6.28 -0.22
CA LEU A 39 10.94 6.88 -0.18
C LEU A 39 10.39 7.17 -1.58
N ASN A 40 11.26 7.59 -2.51
CA ASN A 40 10.84 7.88 -3.88
C ASN A 40 10.22 6.67 -4.57
N LEU A 41 10.78 5.47 -4.35
CA LEU A 41 10.23 4.23 -4.90
C LEU A 41 8.85 3.95 -4.32
N VAL A 42 8.66 4.17 -3.02
CA VAL A 42 7.36 4.00 -2.36
C VAL A 42 6.35 4.99 -2.93
N ILE A 43 6.73 6.25 -3.10
CA ILE A 43 5.85 7.29 -3.65
C ILE A 43 5.41 6.91 -5.07
N ILE A 44 6.35 6.53 -5.93
CA ILE A 44 6.05 6.17 -7.32
C ILE A 44 5.15 4.94 -7.35
N GLY A 45 5.49 3.90 -6.61
CA GLY A 45 4.69 2.67 -6.55
C GLY A 45 3.27 2.92 -6.08
N CYS A 46 3.09 3.69 -5.03
CA CYS A 46 1.76 4.01 -4.50
C CYS A 46 0.97 4.89 -5.45
N ALA A 47 1.61 5.87 -6.09
CA ALA A 47 0.95 6.74 -7.07
C ALA A 47 0.45 5.91 -8.26
N VAL A 48 1.27 5.00 -8.80
CA VAL A 48 0.87 4.13 -9.90
C VAL A 48 -0.26 3.20 -9.46
N THR A 49 -0.17 2.63 -8.26
CA THR A 49 -1.22 1.76 -7.71
C THR A 49 -2.55 2.51 -7.63
N ALA A 50 -2.55 3.70 -7.06
CA ALA A 50 -3.75 4.51 -6.92
C ALA A 50 -4.32 4.88 -8.30
N ALA A 51 -3.46 5.23 -9.26
CA ALA A 51 -3.88 5.55 -10.62
C ALA A 51 -4.55 4.33 -11.28
N LEU A 52 -3.96 3.15 -11.15
CA LEU A 52 -4.54 1.92 -11.71
C LEU A 52 -5.89 1.59 -11.08
N ASP A 53 -6.01 1.76 -9.75
CA ASP A 53 -7.28 1.54 -9.07
C ASP A 53 -8.36 2.52 -9.55
N VAL A 54 -8.01 3.79 -9.73
CA VAL A 54 -8.94 4.81 -10.24
C VAL A 54 -9.37 4.47 -11.67
N ILE A 55 -8.44 4.05 -12.53
CA ILE A 55 -8.75 3.62 -13.90
C ILE A 55 -9.69 2.40 -13.86
N ALA A 56 -9.45 1.44 -12.98
CA ALA A 56 -10.32 0.28 -12.84
C ALA A 56 -11.72 0.66 -12.42
N VAL A 57 -11.86 1.63 -11.51
CA VAL A 57 -13.17 2.13 -11.08
C VAL A 57 -13.89 2.85 -12.22
N ALA A 58 -13.18 3.70 -12.94
CA ALA A 58 -13.78 4.54 -13.97
C ALA A 58 -14.05 3.79 -15.28
N LEU A 59 -13.14 2.93 -15.71
CA LEU A 59 -13.15 2.32 -17.02
C LEU A 59 -13.21 0.79 -17.01
N GLY A 60 -13.35 0.17 -15.85
CA GLY A 60 -13.33 -1.29 -15.73
C GLY A 60 -14.37 -2.00 -16.57
N ASP A 61 -15.54 -1.40 -16.77
CA ASP A 61 -16.61 -1.97 -17.60
C ASP A 61 -16.30 -1.89 -19.09
N LYS A 62 -15.46 -0.94 -19.49
CA LYS A 62 -15.12 -0.69 -20.89
C LYS A 62 -13.86 -1.41 -21.34
N LEU A 63 -13.07 -1.91 -20.40
CA LEU A 63 -11.80 -2.58 -20.69
C LEU A 63 -12.01 -4.09 -20.82
N PRO A 64 -11.21 -4.75 -21.68
CA PRO A 64 -11.20 -6.22 -21.69
C PRO A 64 -10.83 -6.80 -20.33
N GLY A 65 -11.43 -7.95 -20.01
CA GLY A 65 -11.19 -8.60 -18.71
C GLY A 65 -9.71 -8.91 -18.46
N VAL A 66 -8.97 -9.28 -19.50
CA VAL A 66 -7.53 -9.58 -19.38
C VAL A 66 -6.75 -8.34 -18.94
N ILE A 67 -7.10 -7.15 -19.49
CA ILE A 67 -6.43 -5.91 -19.10
C ILE A 67 -6.71 -5.56 -17.64
N VAL A 68 -7.97 -5.71 -17.22
CA VAL A 68 -8.36 -5.47 -15.83
C VAL A 68 -7.59 -6.41 -14.89
N ASP A 69 -7.42 -7.68 -15.26
CA ASP A 69 -6.65 -8.65 -14.50
C ASP A 69 -5.19 -8.24 -14.32
N ILE A 70 -4.58 -7.80 -15.42
CA ILE A 70 -3.20 -7.34 -15.41
C ILE A 70 -3.06 -6.12 -14.50
N MET A 71 -4.04 -5.21 -14.55
CA MET A 71 -4.05 -4.03 -13.69
C MET A 71 -4.09 -4.41 -12.21
N PHE A 72 -4.98 -5.30 -11.81
CA PHE A 72 -5.08 -5.73 -10.41
C PHE A 72 -3.85 -6.52 -9.97
N PHE A 73 -3.27 -7.33 -10.85
CA PHE A 73 -2.01 -8.00 -10.56
C PHE A 73 -0.88 -6.99 -10.35
N ALA A 74 -0.81 -5.96 -11.20
CA ALA A 74 0.19 -4.91 -11.07
C ALA A 74 0.03 -4.14 -9.75
N THR A 75 -1.21 -3.82 -9.36
CA THR A 75 -1.44 -3.13 -8.08
C THR A 75 -1.00 -3.99 -6.89
N ALA A 76 -1.26 -5.29 -6.94
CA ALA A 76 -0.83 -6.21 -5.88
C ALA A 76 0.71 -6.25 -5.77
N VAL A 77 1.40 -6.36 -6.90
CA VAL A 77 2.87 -6.38 -6.91
C VAL A 77 3.45 -5.07 -6.41
N LEU A 78 2.90 -3.94 -6.86
CA LEU A 78 3.39 -2.62 -6.44
C LEU A 78 3.14 -2.38 -4.95
N THR A 79 1.98 -2.79 -4.43
CA THR A 79 1.67 -2.67 -3.01
C THR A 79 2.62 -3.52 -2.17
N ALA A 80 2.89 -4.75 -2.61
CA ALA A 80 3.83 -5.64 -1.92
C ALA A 80 5.24 -5.04 -1.93
N LEU A 81 5.69 -4.48 -3.04
CA LEU A 81 7.00 -3.82 -3.13
C LEU A 81 7.09 -2.61 -2.22
N ALA A 82 6.02 -1.79 -2.14
CA ALA A 82 5.97 -0.64 -1.24
C ALA A 82 6.09 -1.09 0.22
N LEU A 83 5.32 -2.12 0.60
CA LEU A 83 5.37 -2.69 1.96
C LEU A 83 6.77 -3.21 2.29
N CYS A 84 7.37 -3.99 1.40
CA CYS A 84 8.71 -4.55 1.61
C CYS A 84 9.76 -3.45 1.73
N THR A 85 9.68 -2.41 0.89
CA THR A 85 10.60 -1.28 0.92
C THR A 85 10.49 -0.52 2.24
N MET A 86 9.26 -0.30 2.72
CA MET A 86 9.02 0.37 3.99
C MET A 86 9.57 -0.45 5.17
N ILE A 87 9.31 -1.75 5.20
CA ILE A 87 9.82 -2.62 6.26
C ILE A 87 11.35 -2.62 6.25
N GLN A 88 11.95 -2.79 5.09
CA GLN A 88 13.41 -2.80 4.94
C GLN A 88 14.02 -1.48 5.42
N GLY A 89 13.38 -0.35 5.12
CA GLY A 89 13.87 0.95 5.53
C GLY A 89 13.78 1.22 7.02
N ARG A 90 13.00 0.43 7.76
CA ARG A 90 12.78 0.65 9.20
C ARG A 90 13.34 -0.47 10.10
N VAL A 91 13.90 -1.53 9.54
CA VAL A 91 14.43 -2.65 10.33
C VAL A 91 15.52 -2.18 11.29
N LEU A 92 16.45 -1.34 10.81
CA LEU A 92 17.56 -0.85 11.63
C LEU A 92 17.05 0.04 12.77
N LEU A 93 16.11 0.93 12.49
CA LEU A 93 15.51 1.79 13.50
C LEU A 93 14.75 0.96 14.54
N MET A 94 14.04 -0.07 14.11
CA MET A 94 13.35 -1.00 15.00
C MET A 94 14.34 -1.65 15.95
N GLY A 95 15.50 -2.07 15.45
CA GLY A 95 16.55 -2.62 16.27
C GLY A 95 17.06 -1.64 17.32
N TYR A 96 17.25 -0.38 16.93
CA TYR A 96 17.73 0.66 17.84
C TYR A 96 16.71 0.99 18.95
N ILE A 97 15.41 0.93 18.64
CA ILE A 97 14.35 1.25 19.62
C ILE A 97 14.09 0.06 20.57
N TYR A 98 13.92 -1.13 20.01
CA TYR A 98 13.38 -2.28 20.76
C TYR A 98 14.43 -3.27 21.23
N PHE A 99 15.59 -3.33 20.56
CA PHE A 99 16.61 -4.35 20.85
C PHE A 99 17.95 -3.75 21.32
N SER A 100 18.03 -2.41 21.46
CA SER A 100 19.19 -1.73 22.02
C SER A 100 18.73 -0.47 22.75
N ASP A 101 19.65 0.18 23.45
CA ASP A 101 19.34 1.40 24.21
C ASP A 101 19.61 2.68 23.42
N LEU A 102 19.97 2.57 22.15
CA LEU A 102 20.41 3.73 21.35
C LEU A 102 19.28 4.74 21.12
N GLU A 103 18.07 4.27 20.82
CA GLU A 103 16.92 5.13 20.48
C GLU A 103 15.68 4.82 21.31
N SER A 104 15.80 3.99 22.36
CA SER A 104 14.65 3.52 23.13
C SER A 104 13.88 4.64 23.85
N ASN A 105 14.56 5.76 24.16
CA ASN A 105 13.96 6.90 24.86
C ASN A 105 13.78 8.12 23.94
N ASN A 106 14.00 7.97 22.64
CA ASN A 106 13.87 9.08 21.68
C ASN A 106 12.43 9.17 21.18
N PRO A 107 11.64 10.18 21.59
CA PRO A 107 10.24 10.28 21.17
C PRO A 107 10.07 10.48 19.67
N ILE A 108 11.03 11.13 19.01
CA ILE A 108 10.98 11.35 17.55
C ILE A 108 11.12 10.01 16.83
N ALA A 109 12.08 9.18 17.25
CA ALA A 109 12.29 7.87 16.66
C ALA A 109 11.07 6.96 16.88
N ILE A 110 10.53 6.95 18.10
CA ILE A 110 9.35 6.15 18.43
C ILE A 110 8.14 6.59 17.61
N ALA A 111 7.92 7.90 17.47
CA ALA A 111 6.81 8.44 16.67
C ALA A 111 6.95 8.05 15.20
N ALA A 112 8.15 8.15 14.63
CA ALA A 112 8.42 7.76 13.24
C ALA A 112 8.16 6.26 13.05
N MET A 113 8.59 5.43 14.00
CA MET A 113 8.38 3.99 13.94
C MET A 113 6.90 3.62 14.05
N ASN A 114 6.16 4.28 14.94
CA ASN A 114 4.73 4.02 15.11
C ASN A 114 3.96 4.34 13.83
N LYS A 115 4.28 5.45 13.16
CA LYS A 115 3.66 5.81 11.88
C LYS A 115 4.01 4.80 10.79
N ALA A 116 5.24 4.31 10.79
CA ALA A 116 5.66 3.28 9.84
C ALA A 116 4.88 1.98 10.06
N ILE A 117 4.72 1.56 11.32
CA ILE A 117 3.98 0.34 11.66
C ILE A 117 2.52 0.46 11.20
N ILE A 118 1.88 1.61 11.43
CA ILE A 118 0.50 1.84 10.97
C ILE A 118 0.44 1.76 9.45
N SER A 119 1.39 2.35 8.74
CA SER A 119 1.43 2.26 7.28
C SER A 119 1.62 0.83 6.80
N TRP A 120 2.43 0.02 7.48
CA TRP A 120 2.60 -1.40 7.15
C TRP A 120 1.28 -2.15 7.25
N VAL A 121 0.51 -1.92 8.30
CA VAL A 121 -0.81 -2.54 8.48
C VAL A 121 -1.74 -2.14 7.35
N LEU A 122 -1.76 -0.88 6.97
CA LEU A 122 -2.61 -0.39 5.87
C LEU A 122 -2.20 -0.99 4.53
N TYR A 123 -0.90 -1.11 4.24
CA TYR A 123 -0.43 -1.78 3.03
C TYR A 123 -0.82 -3.26 3.02
N ALA A 124 -0.71 -3.94 4.17
CA ALA A 124 -1.09 -5.34 4.29
C ALA A 124 -2.60 -5.53 4.04
N ILE A 125 -3.43 -4.65 4.60
CA ILE A 125 -4.88 -4.69 4.36
C ILE A 125 -5.19 -4.45 2.89
N ALA A 126 -4.52 -3.47 2.26
CA ALA A 126 -4.68 -3.21 0.83
C ALA A 126 -4.30 -4.43 -0.01
N LEU A 127 -3.23 -5.12 0.36
CA LEU A 127 -2.79 -6.33 -0.33
C LEU A 127 -3.82 -7.46 -0.19
N LEU A 128 -4.40 -7.63 0.99
CA LEU A 128 -5.47 -8.61 1.21
C LEU A 128 -6.71 -8.28 0.38
N ILE A 129 -7.05 -7.00 0.23
CA ILE A 129 -8.15 -6.56 -0.63
C ILE A 129 -7.85 -6.92 -2.09
N ASN A 130 -6.62 -6.74 -2.55
CA ASN A 130 -6.22 -7.13 -3.90
C ASN A 130 -6.39 -8.63 -4.13
N PHE A 131 -6.03 -9.46 -3.16
CA PHE A 131 -6.27 -10.91 -3.25
C PHE A 131 -7.77 -11.23 -3.30
N ALA A 132 -8.58 -10.55 -2.48
CA ALA A 132 -10.04 -10.73 -2.49
C ALA A 132 -10.65 -10.35 -3.83
N ILE A 133 -10.16 -9.27 -4.47
CA ILE A 133 -10.58 -8.88 -5.81
C ILE A 133 -10.27 -10.00 -6.80
N GLY A 134 -9.05 -10.55 -6.75
CA GLY A 134 -8.64 -11.64 -7.62
C GLY A 134 -9.55 -12.86 -7.49
N PHE A 135 -9.83 -13.28 -6.26
CA PHE A 135 -10.72 -14.42 -6.03
C PHE A 135 -12.15 -14.14 -6.50
N SER A 136 -12.69 -12.95 -6.22
CA SER A 136 -14.03 -12.56 -6.65
C SER A 136 -14.16 -12.60 -8.16
N LYS A 137 -13.11 -12.18 -8.86
CA LYS A 137 -13.07 -12.20 -10.30
C LYS A 137 -13.01 -13.62 -10.84
N HIS A 138 -12.20 -14.48 -10.24
CA HIS A 138 -12.10 -15.88 -10.65
C HIS A 138 -13.42 -16.59 -10.49
N ALA A 139 -14.18 -16.27 -9.45
CA ALA A 139 -15.50 -16.82 -9.21
C ALA A 139 -16.55 -16.31 -10.22
N ARG A 140 -16.27 -15.17 -10.87
CA ARG A 140 -17.15 -14.57 -11.87
C ARG A 140 -17.08 -15.28 -13.22
N ASP A 141 -15.93 -15.84 -13.54
CA ASP A 141 -15.72 -16.57 -14.79
C ASP A 141 -16.19 -18.01 -14.66
#